data_c63d6a5df346b87244d8f6aa769d37bd
#
_entry.id   c63d6a5df346b87244d8f6aa769d37bd
#
_cell.length_a   1.000
_cell.length_b   1.000
_cell.length_c   1.000
_cell.angle_alpha   90.00
_cell.angle_beta   90.00
_cell.angle_gamma   90.00
#
_symmetry.space_group_name_H-M   'P 1'
#
loop_
_entity.id
_entity.type
_entity.pdbx_description
1 polymer ?
#
loop_
_entity_poly.entity_id
_entity_poly.type
_entity_poly.pdbx_seq_one_letter_code
_entity_poly.pdbx_strand_id
1 'polypeptide(L)'
;MVQSAPPITAQRNGVTPFITKLQAPLTKQPITTLQINLGRRCNLACTHCHVEAGPKRTEELSPEVCDQLIEIIRRFPQIKTVDLTGGAPEMNYGFRPLVEAARQAGKTVIVRSNLTIFFEPGFEDLPEYFAQHQLRVVASMPCYLEDNVDKQRGAGVYSSSIRALQKLNELGYGTDPALQLDLVYNPQVPRTEKFSLTPDQQQLQQDYKAYLEDHFGIVFNHLFTITNLPIGRVKQYLAAKSLYWPYVQFLEANHNGSTIGNLMCRDQLSIDYLGNIYDCDFNQMEHVPSKLPNGTALTVAHLLEAGSLDVLEEIQTRPYCYGCTAGSGSSCGGALV
;
A
#
# COMPACT_ATOMS: atom_id res chain seq x y z
N MET A 1 25.40 5.30 4.19
CA MET A 1 24.88 4.97 5.54
C MET A 1 23.82 6.02 5.87
N VAL A 2 22.54 5.67 5.75
CA VAL A 2 21.44 6.54 6.16
C VAL A 2 21.26 6.32 7.64
N GLN A 3 21.56 7.34 8.46
CA GLN A 3 21.31 7.29 9.90
C GLN A 3 19.80 7.18 10.13
N SER A 4 19.35 6.08 10.73
CA SER A 4 17.97 5.94 11.19
C SER A 4 17.68 7.02 12.23
N ALA A 5 16.63 7.81 12.00
CA ALA A 5 16.19 8.78 13.01
C ALA A 5 15.83 8.06 14.31
N PRO A 6 16.27 8.57 15.47
CA PRO A 6 15.95 7.96 16.78
C PRO A 6 14.44 7.95 17.03
N PRO A 7 13.93 7.05 17.87
CA PRO A 7 12.53 7.05 18.26
C PRO A 7 12.16 8.41 18.86
N ILE A 8 11.09 9.01 18.37
CA ILE A 8 10.64 10.33 18.84
C ILE A 8 9.86 10.10 20.14
N THR A 9 10.53 10.23 21.27
CA THR A 9 9.91 10.12 22.62
C THR A 9 9.49 11.46 23.20
N ALA A 10 9.87 12.59 22.56
CA ALA A 10 9.52 13.94 23.00
C ALA A 10 8.47 14.58 22.09
N GLN A 11 7.59 15.40 22.66
CA GLN A 11 6.63 16.20 21.92
C GLN A 11 7.37 17.12 20.92
N ARG A 12 6.97 17.10 19.66
CA ARG A 12 7.57 17.92 18.61
C ARG A 12 6.51 18.71 17.89
N ASN A 13 6.70 20.02 17.83
CA ASN A 13 5.74 20.95 17.19
C ASN A 13 4.28 20.73 17.63
N GLY A 14 4.06 20.52 18.94
CA GLY A 14 2.73 20.30 19.51
C GLY A 14 2.10 18.94 19.27
N VAL A 15 2.81 18.00 18.61
CA VAL A 15 2.34 16.62 18.37
C VAL A 15 2.90 15.70 19.45
N THR A 16 2.03 14.94 20.07
CA THR A 16 2.40 13.91 21.07
C THR A 16 2.98 12.68 20.35
N PRO A 17 4.06 12.06 20.85
CA PRO A 17 4.58 10.82 20.27
C PRO A 17 3.51 9.73 20.22
N PHE A 18 3.33 9.08 19.07
CA PHE A 18 2.29 8.06 18.88
C PHE A 18 2.34 6.95 19.92
N ILE A 19 3.55 6.52 20.32
CA ILE A 19 3.76 5.48 21.33
C ILE A 19 3.08 5.80 22.67
N THR A 20 2.89 7.07 23.02
CA THR A 20 2.23 7.47 24.28
C THR A 20 0.71 7.31 24.24
N LYS A 21 0.12 7.11 23.05
CA LYS A 21 -1.30 6.79 22.88
C LYS A 21 -1.59 5.29 23.02
N LEU A 22 -0.55 4.47 23.12
CA LEU A 22 -0.66 3.03 23.25
C LEU A 22 -0.70 2.66 24.76
N GLN A 23 -1.54 1.68 25.11
CA GLN A 23 -1.59 1.13 26.46
C GLN A 23 -0.41 0.18 26.74
N ALA A 24 0.17 -0.40 25.70
CA ALA A 24 1.34 -1.27 25.73
C ALA A 24 2.12 -1.10 24.41
N PRO A 25 3.40 -1.53 24.34
CA PRO A 25 4.13 -1.55 23.07
C PRO A 25 3.34 -2.24 21.97
N LEU A 26 3.34 -1.66 20.78
CA LEU A 26 2.69 -2.27 19.62
C LEU A 26 3.56 -3.44 19.14
N THR A 27 3.02 -4.65 19.20
CA THR A 27 3.75 -5.89 18.88
C THR A 27 3.20 -6.58 17.65
N LYS A 28 4.05 -7.36 17.00
CA LYS A 28 3.65 -8.25 15.91
C LYS A 28 2.68 -9.32 16.42
N GLN A 29 1.76 -9.68 15.54
CA GLN A 29 0.96 -10.88 15.58
C GLN A 29 1.60 -11.92 14.64
N PRO A 30 1.09 -13.15 14.58
CA PRO A 30 1.56 -14.09 13.56
C PRO A 30 1.51 -13.47 12.16
N ILE A 31 2.65 -13.46 11.49
CA ILE A 31 2.77 -12.85 10.15
C ILE A 31 2.04 -13.71 9.12
N THR A 32 1.05 -13.13 8.49
CA THR A 32 0.24 -13.78 7.46
C THR A 32 0.39 -13.14 6.08
N THR A 33 0.83 -11.89 6.02
CA THR A 33 0.96 -11.12 4.78
C THR A 33 2.40 -10.72 4.52
N LEU A 34 2.87 -11.00 3.32
CA LEU A 34 4.13 -10.54 2.79
C LEU A 34 3.84 -9.49 1.71
N GLN A 35 4.08 -8.22 2.02
CA GLN A 35 3.97 -7.13 1.05
C GLN A 35 5.34 -6.87 0.43
N ILE A 36 5.43 -6.92 -0.89
CA ILE A 36 6.69 -6.79 -1.63
C ILE A 36 6.60 -5.57 -2.55
N ASN A 37 7.45 -4.59 -2.30
CA ASN A 37 7.64 -3.44 -3.17
C ASN A 37 8.73 -3.75 -4.19
N LEU A 38 8.33 -3.98 -5.45
CA LEU A 38 9.24 -4.41 -6.51
C LEU A 38 10.13 -3.30 -7.05
N GLY A 39 9.91 -2.04 -6.62
CA GLY A 39 10.71 -0.90 -7.05
C GLY A 39 9.86 0.36 -7.25
N ARG A 40 10.47 1.37 -7.87
CA ARG A 40 9.85 2.68 -8.05
C ARG A 40 9.56 3.04 -9.51
N ARG A 41 9.87 2.16 -10.45
CA ARG A 41 9.53 2.35 -11.87
C ARG A 41 8.02 2.28 -12.06
N CYS A 42 7.45 3.25 -12.77
CA CYS A 42 6.01 3.36 -13.02
C CYS A 42 5.78 4.17 -14.29
N ASN A 43 4.76 3.84 -15.07
CA ASN A 43 4.35 4.65 -16.22
C ASN A 43 3.62 5.96 -15.82
N LEU A 44 3.24 6.12 -14.54
CA LEU A 44 2.60 7.31 -14.00
C LEU A 44 3.48 8.03 -12.95
N ALA A 45 3.19 9.33 -12.71
CA ALA A 45 3.84 10.17 -11.68
C ALA A 45 2.81 10.89 -10.81
N CYS A 46 1.95 10.12 -10.13
CA CYS A 46 0.83 10.63 -9.32
C CYS A 46 1.28 11.59 -8.20
N THR A 47 0.51 12.65 -7.95
CA THR A 47 0.86 13.68 -6.96
C THR A 47 0.80 13.19 -5.51
N HIS A 48 -0.05 12.20 -5.22
CA HIS A 48 -0.23 11.61 -3.88
C HIS A 48 0.63 10.34 -3.66
N CYS A 49 1.48 9.96 -4.62
CA CYS A 49 2.23 8.71 -4.55
C CYS A 49 3.20 8.70 -3.35
N HIS A 50 2.93 7.83 -2.37
CA HIS A 50 3.80 7.70 -1.20
C HIS A 50 5.12 7.00 -1.53
N VAL A 51 5.14 6.13 -2.56
CA VAL A 51 6.35 5.43 -3.04
C VAL A 51 7.28 6.35 -3.83
N GLU A 52 6.80 7.53 -4.25
CA GLU A 52 7.52 8.47 -5.13
C GLU A 52 7.94 7.84 -6.47
N ALA A 53 7.10 6.94 -6.97
CA ALA A 53 7.32 6.24 -8.23
C ALA A 53 7.17 7.16 -9.45
N GLY A 54 7.72 6.73 -10.59
CA GLY A 54 7.60 7.49 -11.82
C GLY A 54 8.38 6.90 -12.99
N PRO A 55 8.17 7.44 -14.23
CA PRO A 55 8.77 6.90 -15.44
C PRO A 55 10.32 7.04 -15.50
N LYS A 56 10.87 7.97 -14.74
CA LYS A 56 12.33 8.22 -14.68
C LYS A 56 13.03 7.45 -13.55
N ARG A 57 12.29 6.65 -12.78
CA ARG A 57 12.84 5.86 -11.68
C ARG A 57 13.44 4.57 -12.25
N THR A 58 14.53 4.13 -11.63
CA THR A 58 15.30 2.95 -12.06
C THR A 58 15.47 1.93 -10.94
N GLU A 59 14.91 2.19 -9.77
CA GLU A 59 14.98 1.28 -8.63
C GLU A 59 14.09 0.06 -8.93
N GLU A 60 14.69 -1.09 -8.94
CA GLU A 60 14.07 -2.38 -9.26
C GLU A 60 14.59 -3.48 -8.33
N LEU A 61 13.78 -4.51 -8.11
CA LEU A 61 14.13 -5.72 -7.39
C LEU A 61 15.31 -6.41 -8.10
N SER A 62 16.34 -6.84 -7.36
CA SER A 62 17.44 -7.60 -7.96
C SER A 62 17.09 -9.09 -8.11
N PRO A 63 17.75 -9.83 -9.04
CA PRO A 63 17.56 -11.28 -9.19
C PRO A 63 17.77 -12.05 -7.89
N GLU A 64 18.81 -11.72 -7.14
CA GLU A 64 19.15 -12.38 -5.89
C GLU A 64 18.07 -12.19 -4.84
N VAL A 65 17.52 -10.98 -4.70
CA VAL A 65 16.43 -10.70 -3.77
C VAL A 65 15.14 -11.38 -4.23
N CYS A 66 14.88 -11.43 -5.54
CA CYS A 66 13.74 -12.17 -6.10
C CYS A 66 13.80 -13.65 -5.73
N ASP A 67 14.95 -14.31 -5.89
CA ASP A 67 15.13 -15.72 -5.55
C ASP A 67 14.95 -15.98 -4.05
N GLN A 68 15.48 -15.09 -3.19
CA GLN A 68 15.28 -15.17 -1.75
C GLN A 68 13.80 -15.02 -1.35
N LEU A 69 13.07 -14.12 -2.01
CA LEU A 69 11.64 -13.94 -1.77
C LEU A 69 10.83 -15.16 -2.21
N ILE A 70 11.18 -15.79 -3.34
CA ILE A 70 10.57 -17.04 -3.80
C ILE A 70 10.81 -18.15 -2.77
N GLU A 71 12.02 -18.25 -2.21
CA GLU A 71 12.31 -19.20 -1.14
C GLU A 71 11.47 -18.94 0.11
N ILE A 72 11.36 -17.67 0.57
CA ILE A 72 10.50 -17.29 1.71
C ILE A 72 9.05 -17.70 1.45
N ILE A 73 8.50 -17.39 0.28
CA ILE A 73 7.11 -17.73 -0.08
C ILE A 73 6.86 -19.23 0.01
N ARG A 74 7.81 -20.05 -0.43
CA ARG A 74 7.71 -21.53 -0.41
C ARG A 74 7.93 -22.10 1.00
N ARG A 75 8.89 -21.56 1.74
CA ARG A 75 9.35 -22.09 3.03
C ARG A 75 8.40 -21.81 4.18
N PHE A 76 7.66 -20.70 4.15
CA PHE A 76 6.83 -20.25 5.27
C PHE A 76 5.33 -20.44 4.99
N PRO A 77 4.70 -21.56 5.46
CA PRO A 77 3.29 -21.86 5.21
C PRO A 77 2.32 -20.92 5.95
N GLN A 78 2.78 -20.23 6.99
CA GLN A 78 1.99 -19.23 7.71
C GLN A 78 1.71 -17.97 6.87
N ILE A 79 2.53 -17.63 5.89
CA ILE A 79 2.22 -16.61 4.89
C ILE A 79 1.02 -17.11 4.08
N LYS A 80 -0.08 -16.36 4.10
CA LYS A 80 -1.31 -16.64 3.35
C LYS A 80 -1.44 -15.74 2.13
N THR A 81 -0.90 -14.52 2.23
CA THR A 81 -1.05 -13.49 1.21
C THR A 81 0.31 -12.93 0.80
N VAL A 82 0.52 -12.81 -0.51
CA VAL A 82 1.61 -12.07 -1.12
C VAL A 82 1.02 -10.86 -1.82
N ASP A 83 1.34 -9.65 -1.35
CA ASP A 83 0.82 -8.37 -1.82
C ASP A 83 1.91 -7.64 -2.63
N LEU A 84 1.79 -7.67 -3.95
CA LEU A 84 2.75 -7.08 -4.86
C LEU A 84 2.42 -5.61 -5.13
N THR A 85 3.36 -4.73 -4.80
CA THR A 85 3.22 -3.28 -4.86
C THR A 85 4.50 -2.60 -5.37
N GLY A 86 4.53 -1.28 -5.34
CA GLY A 86 5.66 -0.47 -5.76
C GLY A 86 5.24 0.71 -6.61
N GLY A 87 5.94 0.93 -7.71
CA GLY A 87 5.51 1.81 -8.80
C GLY A 87 4.36 1.18 -9.59
N ALA A 88 4.69 0.62 -10.76
CA ALA A 88 3.86 -0.39 -11.42
C ALA A 88 4.59 -1.73 -11.25
N PRO A 89 4.16 -2.60 -10.33
CA PRO A 89 4.87 -3.85 -10.03
C PRO A 89 5.03 -4.73 -11.28
N GLU A 90 4.08 -4.66 -12.19
CA GLU A 90 4.06 -5.39 -13.46
C GLU A 90 5.25 -5.07 -14.37
N MET A 91 5.83 -3.87 -14.24
CA MET A 91 7.01 -3.45 -15.02
C MET A 91 8.31 -4.10 -14.55
N ASN A 92 8.30 -4.77 -13.39
CA ASN A 92 9.47 -5.44 -12.85
C ASN A 92 9.54 -6.89 -13.35
N TYR A 93 10.72 -7.34 -13.77
CA TYR A 93 10.92 -8.71 -14.26
C TYR A 93 10.58 -9.77 -13.19
N GLY A 94 10.73 -9.47 -11.90
CA GLY A 94 10.40 -10.35 -10.78
C GLY A 94 8.89 -10.52 -10.55
N PHE A 95 8.04 -9.72 -11.19
CA PHE A 95 6.59 -9.78 -10.98
C PHE A 95 6.01 -11.16 -11.29
N ARG A 96 6.20 -11.66 -12.52
CA ARG A 96 5.65 -12.95 -12.93
C ARG A 96 6.26 -14.12 -12.16
N PRO A 97 7.58 -14.25 -11.94
CA PRO A 97 8.16 -15.28 -11.10
C PRO A 97 7.61 -15.32 -9.67
N LEU A 98 7.40 -14.17 -9.03
CA LEU A 98 6.82 -14.09 -7.69
C LEU A 98 5.34 -14.51 -7.68
N VAL A 99 4.55 -14.10 -8.67
CA VAL A 99 3.15 -14.53 -8.84
C VAL A 99 3.09 -16.05 -8.96
N GLU A 100 3.86 -16.63 -9.87
CA GLU A 100 3.86 -18.07 -10.13
C GLU A 100 4.29 -18.88 -8.90
N ALA A 101 5.37 -18.45 -8.23
CA ALA A 101 5.85 -19.09 -7.00
C ALA A 101 4.79 -19.03 -5.88
N ALA A 102 4.14 -17.89 -5.71
CA ALA A 102 3.11 -17.72 -4.68
C ALA A 102 1.86 -18.56 -5.00
N ARG A 103 1.41 -18.59 -6.24
CA ARG A 103 0.27 -19.42 -6.66
C ARG A 103 0.56 -20.91 -6.54
N GLN A 104 1.77 -21.38 -6.95
CA GLN A 104 2.21 -22.74 -6.75
C GLN A 104 2.27 -23.16 -5.26
N ALA A 105 2.61 -22.20 -4.37
CA ALA A 105 2.60 -22.42 -2.93
C ALA A 105 1.21 -22.26 -2.29
N GLY A 106 0.14 -22.11 -3.09
CA GLY A 106 -1.25 -21.99 -2.62
C GLY A 106 -1.57 -20.66 -1.92
N LYS A 107 -0.76 -19.61 -2.16
CA LYS A 107 -0.98 -18.29 -1.55
C LYS A 107 -2.00 -17.48 -2.35
N THR A 108 -2.73 -16.60 -1.67
CA THR A 108 -3.45 -15.51 -2.31
C THR A 108 -2.44 -14.47 -2.79
N VAL A 109 -2.58 -14.04 -4.04
CA VAL A 109 -1.73 -12.98 -4.59
C VAL A 109 -2.57 -11.74 -4.84
N ILE A 110 -2.17 -10.63 -4.24
CA ILE A 110 -2.73 -9.30 -4.49
C ILE A 110 -1.78 -8.56 -5.42
N VAL A 111 -2.32 -7.91 -6.45
CA VAL A 111 -1.60 -6.95 -7.27
C VAL A 111 -2.21 -5.56 -7.09
N ARG A 112 -1.37 -4.57 -6.72
CA ARG A 112 -1.78 -3.16 -6.62
C ARG A 112 -1.48 -2.47 -7.93
N SER A 113 -2.48 -2.49 -8.83
CA SER A 113 -2.33 -2.00 -10.19
C SER A 113 -2.81 -0.55 -10.35
N ASN A 114 -2.10 0.19 -11.18
CA ASN A 114 -2.54 1.51 -11.61
C ASN A 114 -3.52 1.45 -12.79
N LEU A 115 -3.80 0.25 -13.32
CA LEU A 115 -4.68 -0.08 -14.45
C LEU A 115 -4.18 0.39 -15.82
N THR A 116 -3.59 1.59 -15.92
CA THR A 116 -3.15 2.15 -17.21
C THR A 116 -1.99 1.36 -17.82
N ILE A 117 -1.33 0.53 -17.01
CA ILE A 117 -0.27 -0.39 -17.46
C ILE A 117 -0.73 -1.34 -18.57
N PHE A 118 -2.01 -1.71 -18.61
CA PHE A 118 -2.58 -2.60 -19.63
C PHE A 118 -2.51 -2.04 -21.07
N PHE A 119 -2.26 -0.74 -21.19
CA PHE A 119 -2.16 -0.04 -22.48
C PHE A 119 -0.73 0.38 -22.81
N GLU A 120 0.23 0.01 -22.00
CA GLU A 120 1.65 0.20 -22.30
C GLU A 120 2.14 -0.95 -23.20
N PRO A 121 3.01 -0.66 -24.20
CA PRO A 121 3.55 -1.69 -25.10
C PRO A 121 4.23 -2.84 -24.35
N GLY A 122 3.80 -4.07 -24.62
CA GLY A 122 4.34 -5.29 -24.01
C GLY A 122 3.65 -5.71 -22.71
N PHE A 123 2.56 -5.04 -22.33
CA PHE A 123 1.79 -5.34 -21.12
C PHE A 123 0.30 -5.62 -21.41
N GLU A 124 -0.06 -5.77 -22.69
CA GLU A 124 -1.42 -5.93 -23.15
C GLU A 124 -2.05 -7.27 -22.72
N ASP A 125 -1.22 -8.27 -22.38
CA ASP A 125 -1.64 -9.60 -21.91
C ASP A 125 -1.92 -9.66 -20.41
N LEU A 126 -1.67 -8.58 -19.67
CA LEU A 126 -1.79 -8.58 -18.20
C LEU A 126 -3.21 -8.87 -17.69
N PRO A 127 -4.31 -8.37 -18.29
CA PRO A 127 -5.65 -8.70 -17.80
C PRO A 127 -5.92 -10.21 -17.83
N GLU A 128 -5.58 -10.89 -18.93
CA GLU A 128 -5.72 -12.32 -19.10
C GLU A 128 -4.77 -13.09 -18.17
N TYR A 129 -3.52 -12.63 -18.02
CA TYR A 129 -2.56 -13.18 -17.07
C TYR A 129 -3.08 -13.10 -15.63
N PHE A 130 -3.67 -11.97 -15.23
CA PHE A 130 -4.25 -11.80 -13.90
C PHE A 130 -5.39 -12.80 -13.66
N ALA A 131 -6.30 -12.96 -14.64
CA ALA A 131 -7.41 -13.88 -14.56
C ALA A 131 -6.93 -15.35 -14.51
N GLN A 132 -5.99 -15.73 -15.37
CA GLN A 132 -5.41 -17.07 -15.42
C GLN A 132 -4.79 -17.47 -14.06
N HIS A 133 -4.10 -16.54 -13.40
CA HIS A 133 -3.47 -16.77 -12.11
C HIS A 133 -4.38 -16.43 -10.93
N GLN A 134 -5.65 -16.06 -11.17
CA GLN A 134 -6.62 -15.67 -10.14
C GLN A 134 -6.04 -14.65 -9.15
N LEU A 135 -5.45 -13.57 -9.68
CA LEU A 135 -4.90 -12.50 -8.85
C LEU A 135 -6.05 -11.66 -8.29
N ARG A 136 -6.00 -11.30 -7.03
CA ARG A 136 -6.85 -10.26 -6.47
C ARG A 136 -6.32 -8.90 -6.93
N VAL A 137 -7.11 -8.17 -7.69
CA VAL A 137 -6.71 -6.85 -8.21
C VAL A 137 -7.18 -5.76 -7.25
N VAL A 138 -6.24 -4.98 -6.73
CA VAL A 138 -6.51 -3.77 -5.96
C VAL A 138 -6.14 -2.58 -6.82
N ALA A 139 -7.15 -1.97 -7.43
CA ALA A 139 -7.00 -0.98 -8.48
C ALA A 139 -7.06 0.45 -7.94
N SER A 140 -6.11 1.29 -8.35
CA SER A 140 -6.08 2.70 -7.98
C SER A 140 -7.17 3.49 -8.71
N MET A 141 -8.26 3.83 -8.02
CA MET A 141 -9.35 4.68 -8.53
C MET A 141 -9.72 5.74 -7.48
N PRO A 142 -8.89 6.82 -7.35
CA PRO A 142 -8.99 7.76 -6.23
C PRO A 142 -10.29 8.57 -6.19
N CYS A 143 -11.03 8.61 -7.29
CA CYS A 143 -12.36 9.19 -7.39
C CYS A 143 -13.14 8.53 -8.53
N TYR A 144 -14.47 8.54 -8.48
CA TYR A 144 -15.31 8.14 -9.61
C TYR A 144 -15.57 9.28 -10.62
N LEU A 145 -15.07 10.49 -10.34
CA LEU A 145 -15.18 11.66 -11.22
C LEU A 145 -13.86 11.93 -11.94
N GLU A 146 -13.91 12.10 -13.25
CA GLU A 146 -12.77 12.29 -14.16
C GLU A 146 -11.82 13.39 -13.69
N ASP A 147 -12.34 14.59 -13.49
CA ASP A 147 -11.56 15.76 -13.08
C ASP A 147 -10.67 15.51 -11.86
N ASN A 148 -11.18 14.75 -10.89
CA ASN A 148 -10.45 14.47 -9.65
C ASN A 148 -9.36 13.43 -9.87
N VAL A 149 -9.60 12.42 -10.70
CA VAL A 149 -8.60 11.39 -11.06
C VAL A 149 -7.47 12.03 -11.86
N ASP A 150 -7.80 12.74 -12.91
CA ASP A 150 -6.80 13.32 -13.81
C ASP A 150 -5.93 14.38 -13.11
N LYS A 151 -6.51 15.18 -12.19
CA LYS A 151 -5.73 16.10 -11.33
C LYS A 151 -4.73 15.41 -10.41
N GLN A 152 -5.01 14.18 -9.98
CA GLN A 152 -4.14 13.44 -9.06
C GLN A 152 -3.14 12.55 -9.80
N ARG A 153 -3.52 11.99 -10.95
CA ARG A 153 -2.76 10.92 -11.61
C ARG A 153 -2.21 11.31 -13.00
N GLY A 154 -2.78 12.32 -13.64
CA GLY A 154 -2.42 12.78 -14.98
C GLY A 154 -3.60 12.74 -15.95
N ALA A 155 -3.52 13.57 -17.00
CA ALA A 155 -4.56 13.67 -18.02
C ALA A 155 -4.79 12.33 -18.74
N GLY A 156 -6.07 11.95 -18.94
CA GLY A 156 -6.48 10.72 -19.61
C GLY A 156 -6.36 9.44 -18.78
N VAL A 157 -5.87 9.53 -17.53
CA VAL A 157 -5.77 8.36 -16.65
C VAL A 157 -7.16 7.84 -16.27
N TYR A 158 -8.15 8.72 -16.12
CA TYR A 158 -9.52 8.30 -15.84
C TYR A 158 -10.08 7.42 -16.95
N SER A 159 -10.10 7.89 -18.19
CA SER A 159 -10.64 7.14 -19.33
C SER A 159 -9.91 5.82 -19.55
N SER A 160 -8.59 5.80 -19.39
CA SER A 160 -7.80 4.55 -19.44
C SER A 160 -8.17 3.60 -18.30
N SER A 161 -8.39 4.11 -17.09
CA SER A 161 -8.80 3.28 -15.95
C SER A 161 -10.18 2.66 -16.15
N ILE A 162 -11.16 3.42 -16.69
CA ILE A 162 -12.50 2.91 -17.04
C ILE A 162 -12.38 1.75 -18.04
N ARG A 163 -11.63 1.92 -19.12
CA ARG A 163 -11.42 0.87 -20.13
C ARG A 163 -10.74 -0.37 -19.54
N ALA A 164 -9.79 -0.19 -18.63
CA ALA A 164 -9.12 -1.31 -17.98
C ALA A 164 -10.07 -2.08 -17.03
N LEU A 165 -10.92 -1.37 -16.29
CA LEU A 165 -11.93 -1.99 -15.43
C LEU A 165 -12.95 -2.79 -16.26
N GLN A 166 -13.40 -2.25 -17.40
CA GLN A 166 -14.28 -2.97 -18.33
C GLN A 166 -13.63 -4.25 -18.85
N LYS A 167 -12.34 -4.20 -19.26
CA LYS A 167 -11.58 -5.40 -19.65
C LYS A 167 -11.52 -6.45 -18.54
N LEU A 168 -11.29 -6.04 -17.31
CA LEU A 168 -11.30 -6.97 -16.16
C LEU A 168 -12.69 -7.58 -15.93
N ASN A 169 -13.76 -6.78 -16.04
CA ASN A 169 -15.12 -7.30 -15.92
C ASN A 169 -15.48 -8.30 -17.05
N GLU A 170 -15.04 -8.08 -18.27
CA GLU A 170 -15.20 -9.03 -19.38
C GLU A 170 -14.57 -10.40 -19.09
N LEU A 171 -13.50 -10.44 -18.27
CA LEU A 171 -12.82 -11.65 -17.80
C LEU A 171 -13.48 -12.27 -16.55
N GLY A 172 -14.52 -11.65 -15.99
CA GLY A 172 -15.25 -12.14 -14.81
C GLY A 172 -14.87 -11.46 -13.49
N TYR A 173 -13.91 -10.55 -13.47
CA TYR A 173 -13.58 -9.79 -12.27
C TYR A 173 -14.80 -9.02 -11.73
N GLY A 174 -14.96 -9.00 -10.40
CA GLY A 174 -16.08 -8.34 -9.73
C GLY A 174 -17.36 -9.18 -9.64
N THR A 175 -17.47 -10.25 -10.46
CA THR A 175 -18.63 -11.17 -10.47
C THR A 175 -18.27 -12.59 -10.09
N ASP A 176 -17.15 -13.13 -10.61
CA ASP A 176 -16.63 -14.44 -10.21
C ASP A 176 -15.98 -14.34 -8.81
N PRO A 177 -16.38 -15.16 -7.83
CA PRO A 177 -15.78 -15.15 -6.50
C PRO A 177 -14.26 -15.41 -6.48
N ALA A 178 -13.71 -16.08 -7.50
CA ALA A 178 -12.28 -16.32 -7.64
C ALA A 178 -11.52 -15.11 -8.20
N LEU A 179 -12.22 -14.15 -8.83
CA LEU A 179 -11.64 -13.00 -9.52
C LEU A 179 -12.05 -11.70 -8.81
N GLN A 180 -11.39 -11.43 -7.67
CA GLN A 180 -11.71 -10.26 -6.85
C GLN A 180 -11.12 -8.98 -7.44
N LEU A 181 -11.97 -7.96 -7.58
CA LEU A 181 -11.61 -6.60 -8.00
C LEU A 181 -12.02 -5.61 -6.91
N ASP A 182 -11.03 -4.99 -6.30
CA ASP A 182 -11.24 -3.96 -5.30
C ASP A 182 -10.71 -2.61 -5.82
N LEU A 183 -11.37 -1.53 -5.43
CA LEU A 183 -10.94 -0.18 -5.79
C LEU A 183 -10.36 0.56 -4.58
N VAL A 184 -9.44 1.49 -4.84
CA VAL A 184 -8.84 2.33 -3.80
C VAL A 184 -9.21 3.79 -4.04
N TYR A 185 -9.87 4.37 -3.05
CA TYR A 185 -10.08 5.81 -2.93
C TYR A 185 -8.92 6.46 -2.16
N ASN A 186 -8.46 7.61 -2.67
CA ASN A 186 -7.57 8.50 -1.94
C ASN A 186 -8.14 9.93 -2.00
N PRO A 187 -8.25 10.65 -0.88
CA PRO A 187 -8.64 12.05 -0.90
C PRO A 187 -7.60 12.91 -1.64
N GLN A 188 -8.01 14.07 -2.12
CA GLN A 188 -7.05 15.05 -2.63
C GLN A 188 -6.11 15.51 -1.50
N VAL A 189 -4.84 15.76 -1.84
CA VAL A 189 -3.89 16.30 -0.86
C VAL A 189 -4.39 17.67 -0.39
N PRO A 190 -4.46 17.94 0.93
CA PRO A 190 -4.97 19.19 1.46
C PRO A 190 -4.18 20.40 0.95
N ARG A 191 -4.87 21.42 0.47
CA ARG A 191 -4.26 22.65 -0.06
C ARG A 191 -4.29 23.82 0.91
N THR A 192 -5.08 23.73 1.95
CA THR A 192 -5.30 24.72 3.02
C THR A 192 -5.43 23.98 4.35
N GLU A 193 -5.56 24.71 5.45
CA GLU A 193 -5.79 24.15 6.80
C GLU A 193 -7.21 23.56 6.99
N LYS A 194 -8.03 23.50 5.93
CA LYS A 194 -9.33 22.81 5.95
C LYS A 194 -9.10 21.31 5.71
N PHE A 195 -8.73 20.63 6.77
CA PHE A 195 -8.54 19.18 6.74
C PHE A 195 -9.87 18.46 6.95
N SER A 196 -10.01 17.28 6.37
CA SER A 196 -11.12 16.36 6.58
C SER A 196 -10.61 14.93 6.71
N LEU A 197 -11.32 14.13 7.47
CA LEU A 197 -11.12 12.68 7.48
C LEU A 197 -11.59 12.08 6.14
N THR A 198 -11.21 10.83 5.87
CA THR A 198 -11.81 10.06 4.77
C THR A 198 -13.31 9.92 5.00
N PRO A 199 -14.13 9.98 3.95
CA PRO A 199 -15.56 9.67 4.05
C PRO A 199 -15.80 8.26 4.62
N ASP A 200 -17.01 8.01 5.10
CA ASP A 200 -17.44 6.66 5.46
C ASP A 200 -17.26 5.71 4.28
N GLN A 201 -16.57 4.59 4.51
CA GLN A 201 -16.19 3.67 3.44
C GLN A 201 -17.40 2.97 2.83
N GLN A 202 -18.40 2.60 3.64
CA GLN A 202 -19.56 1.87 3.13
C GLN A 202 -20.43 2.78 2.27
N GLN A 203 -20.68 4.00 2.72
CA GLN A 203 -21.45 4.98 1.95
C GLN A 203 -20.73 5.32 0.64
N LEU A 204 -19.44 5.60 0.70
CA LEU A 204 -18.64 5.93 -0.49
C LEU A 204 -18.60 4.74 -1.47
N GLN A 205 -18.54 3.51 -0.98
CA GLN A 205 -18.60 2.32 -1.82
C GLN A 205 -19.94 2.23 -2.58
N GLN A 206 -21.05 2.56 -1.92
CA GLN A 206 -22.37 2.59 -2.58
C GLN A 206 -22.40 3.65 -3.70
N ASP A 207 -21.87 4.83 -3.43
CA ASP A 207 -21.80 5.92 -4.42
C ASP A 207 -20.93 5.51 -5.64
N TYR A 208 -19.78 4.85 -5.39
CA TYR A 208 -18.92 4.32 -6.47
C TYR A 208 -19.64 3.24 -7.28
N LYS A 209 -20.30 2.28 -6.62
CA LYS A 209 -21.03 1.20 -7.29
C LYS A 209 -22.14 1.75 -8.17
N ALA A 210 -22.99 2.62 -7.63
CA ALA A 210 -24.06 3.24 -8.40
C ALA A 210 -23.52 4.00 -9.62
N TYR A 211 -22.53 4.86 -9.41
CA TYR A 211 -21.99 5.68 -10.49
C TYR A 211 -21.31 4.86 -11.58
N LEU A 212 -20.42 3.92 -11.22
CA LEU A 212 -19.65 3.14 -12.18
C LEU A 212 -20.51 2.12 -12.93
N GLU A 213 -21.52 1.54 -12.28
CA GLU A 213 -22.47 0.63 -12.92
C GLU A 213 -23.40 1.38 -13.88
N ASP A 214 -24.01 2.48 -13.44
CA ASP A 214 -24.97 3.25 -14.24
C ASP A 214 -24.34 3.88 -15.49
N HIS A 215 -23.08 4.36 -15.37
CA HIS A 215 -22.44 5.09 -16.46
C HIS A 215 -21.58 4.21 -17.37
N PHE A 216 -21.03 3.11 -16.85
CA PHE A 216 -20.01 2.32 -17.55
C PHE A 216 -20.25 0.81 -17.51
N GLY A 217 -21.26 0.33 -16.79
CA GLY A 217 -21.53 -1.09 -16.59
C GLY A 217 -20.44 -1.80 -15.77
N ILE A 218 -19.66 -1.06 -14.97
CA ILE A 218 -18.54 -1.59 -14.22
C ILE A 218 -19.01 -2.07 -12.84
N VAL A 219 -18.64 -3.31 -12.50
CA VAL A 219 -18.86 -3.93 -11.20
C VAL A 219 -17.53 -4.22 -10.49
N PHE A 220 -17.52 -4.11 -9.17
CA PHE A 220 -16.36 -4.40 -8.33
C PHE A 220 -16.81 -4.90 -6.94
N ASN A 221 -15.88 -5.53 -6.18
CA ASN A 221 -16.21 -6.14 -4.90
C ASN A 221 -16.22 -5.12 -3.76
N HIS A 222 -15.08 -4.50 -3.45
CA HIS A 222 -14.96 -3.58 -2.31
C HIS A 222 -14.26 -2.28 -2.70
N LEU A 223 -14.57 -1.20 -1.96
CA LEU A 223 -13.84 0.05 -1.99
C LEU A 223 -13.01 0.18 -0.72
N PHE A 224 -11.72 0.46 -0.86
CA PHE A 224 -10.83 0.76 0.26
C PHE A 224 -10.57 2.26 0.33
N THR A 225 -10.88 2.88 1.47
CA THR A 225 -10.59 4.29 1.70
C THR A 225 -9.23 4.42 2.38
N ILE A 226 -8.29 5.10 1.71
CA ILE A 226 -6.93 5.30 2.22
C ILE A 226 -6.67 6.77 2.46
N THR A 227 -6.35 7.14 3.70
CA THR A 227 -5.94 8.49 4.08
C THR A 227 -4.59 8.85 3.44
N ASN A 228 -4.44 10.10 3.01
CA ASN A 228 -3.13 10.60 2.61
C ASN A 228 -2.22 10.73 3.83
N LEU A 229 -1.32 9.79 4.02
CA LEU A 229 -0.33 9.89 5.09
C LEU A 229 0.67 11.03 4.79
N PRO A 230 1.13 11.75 5.82
CA PRO A 230 2.11 12.82 5.66
C PRO A 230 3.54 12.28 5.44
N ILE A 231 3.72 11.50 4.36
CA ILE A 231 4.99 10.87 3.92
C ILE A 231 5.22 11.13 2.43
N GLY A 232 6.43 10.87 1.93
CA GLY A 232 6.77 10.99 0.52
C GLY A 232 6.35 12.34 -0.10
N ARG A 233 5.76 12.33 -1.29
CA ARG A 233 5.31 13.54 -2.00
C ARG A 233 4.30 14.36 -1.21
N VAL A 234 3.41 13.73 -0.46
CA VAL A 234 2.44 14.44 0.40
C VAL A 234 3.15 15.23 1.48
N LYS A 235 4.15 14.64 2.15
CA LYS A 235 4.99 15.31 3.15
C LYS A 235 5.71 16.52 2.55
N GLN A 236 6.34 16.35 1.38
CA GLN A 236 7.05 17.43 0.68
C GLN A 236 6.10 18.59 0.35
N TYR A 237 4.93 18.27 -0.20
CA TYR A 237 3.91 19.28 -0.53
C TYR A 237 3.41 20.03 0.70
N LEU A 238 3.02 19.30 1.75
CA LEU A 238 2.54 19.88 3.01
C LEU A 238 3.62 20.74 3.68
N ALA A 239 4.88 20.31 3.66
CA ALA A 239 6.00 21.06 4.22
C ALA A 239 6.23 22.37 3.44
N ALA A 240 6.20 22.34 2.11
CA ALA A 240 6.34 23.53 1.26
C ALA A 240 5.22 24.57 1.47
N LYS A 241 4.06 24.14 1.98
CA LYS A 241 2.92 25.00 2.32
C LYS A 241 2.80 25.31 3.82
N SER A 242 3.77 24.90 4.64
CA SER A 242 3.72 24.99 6.12
C SER A 242 2.53 24.25 6.74
N LEU A 243 1.94 23.28 6.03
CA LEU A 243 0.76 22.51 6.45
C LEU A 243 1.11 21.16 7.10
N TYR A 244 2.37 20.76 7.12
CA TYR A 244 2.77 19.43 7.59
C TYR A 244 2.36 19.20 9.06
N TRP A 245 2.80 20.05 9.98
CA TRP A 245 2.49 19.90 11.40
C TRP A 245 1.03 20.16 11.72
N PRO A 246 0.36 21.18 11.17
CA PRO A 246 -1.09 21.33 11.31
C PRO A 246 -1.88 20.08 10.86
N TYR A 247 -1.45 19.42 9.78
CA TYR A 247 -2.09 18.19 9.32
C TYR A 247 -1.83 17.02 10.26
N VAL A 248 -0.61 16.84 10.77
CA VAL A 248 -0.30 15.80 11.76
C VAL A 248 -1.07 16.02 13.07
N GLN A 249 -1.20 17.28 13.52
CA GLN A 249 -2.03 17.63 14.69
C GLN A 249 -3.51 17.31 14.46
N PHE A 250 -4.02 17.57 13.26
CA PHE A 250 -5.39 17.19 12.89
C PHE A 250 -5.58 15.66 12.96
N LEU A 251 -4.65 14.88 12.44
CA LEU A 251 -4.71 13.42 12.51
C LEU A 251 -4.63 12.93 13.98
N GLU A 252 -3.75 13.52 14.79
CA GLU A 252 -3.66 13.22 16.23
C GLU A 252 -4.96 13.53 16.97
N ALA A 253 -5.56 14.70 16.71
CA ALA A 253 -6.82 15.11 17.34
C ALA A 253 -8.00 14.17 17.01
N ASN A 254 -7.92 13.48 15.89
CA ASN A 254 -8.91 12.50 15.44
C ASN A 254 -8.48 11.04 15.67
N HIS A 255 -7.44 10.82 16.49
CA HIS A 255 -6.96 9.48 16.80
C HIS A 255 -8.09 8.63 17.44
N ASN A 256 -8.28 7.43 16.90
CA ASN A 256 -9.24 6.45 17.38
C ASN A 256 -8.52 5.19 17.85
N GLY A 257 -8.45 5.00 19.16
CA GLY A 257 -7.75 3.87 19.78
C GLY A 257 -8.34 2.49 19.42
N SER A 258 -9.63 2.41 19.00
CA SER A 258 -10.26 1.14 18.60
C SER A 258 -9.64 0.53 17.34
N THR A 259 -8.98 1.34 16.52
CA THR A 259 -8.31 0.91 15.27
C THR A 259 -7.00 0.16 15.51
N ILE A 260 -6.37 0.31 16.70
CA ILE A 260 -5.02 -0.21 17.00
C ILE A 260 -4.96 -1.73 16.83
N GLY A 261 -6.03 -2.45 17.19
CA GLY A 261 -6.10 -3.90 17.09
C GLY A 261 -5.97 -4.44 15.65
N ASN A 262 -6.41 -3.64 14.68
CA ASN A 262 -6.52 -4.02 13.27
C ASN A 262 -5.47 -3.35 12.36
N LEU A 263 -4.43 -2.73 12.95
CA LEU A 263 -3.35 -2.11 12.17
C LEU A 263 -2.59 -3.19 11.37
N MET A 264 -2.46 -2.97 10.06
CA MET A 264 -1.80 -3.90 9.13
C MET A 264 -0.34 -4.22 9.51
N CYS A 265 0.36 -3.28 10.15
CA CYS A 265 1.74 -3.49 10.57
C CYS A 265 1.90 -4.60 11.63
N ARG A 266 0.80 -5.12 12.19
CA ARG A 266 0.84 -6.17 13.21
C ARG A 266 1.00 -7.57 12.62
N ASP A 267 0.44 -7.86 11.45
CA ASP A 267 0.41 -9.19 10.83
C ASP A 267 1.05 -9.25 9.44
N GLN A 268 1.68 -8.13 9.00
CA GLN A 268 2.43 -8.10 7.76
C GLN A 268 3.90 -7.75 7.94
N LEU A 269 4.71 -8.16 6.95
CA LEU A 269 6.03 -7.62 6.67
C LEU A 269 6.00 -6.89 5.34
N SER A 270 6.59 -5.69 5.28
CA SER A 270 6.82 -4.95 4.03
C SER A 270 8.29 -5.05 3.65
N ILE A 271 8.56 -5.43 2.41
CA ILE A 271 9.91 -5.67 1.90
C ILE A 271 10.17 -4.75 0.72
N ASP A 272 11.30 -4.05 0.74
CA ASP A 272 11.71 -3.22 -0.38
C ASP A 272 12.46 -4.02 -1.46
N TYR A 273 12.73 -3.37 -2.58
CA TYR A 273 13.45 -3.94 -3.73
C TYR A 273 14.91 -4.31 -3.43
N LEU A 274 15.46 -3.90 -2.29
CA LEU A 274 16.80 -4.26 -1.80
C LEU A 274 16.76 -5.43 -0.80
N GLY A 275 15.57 -5.93 -0.45
CA GLY A 275 15.40 -7.00 0.51
C GLY A 275 15.44 -6.55 1.98
N ASN A 276 15.37 -5.23 2.26
CA ASN A 276 15.20 -4.74 3.61
C ASN A 276 13.75 -4.91 4.07
N ILE A 277 13.57 -5.19 5.36
CA ILE A 277 12.25 -5.46 5.95
C ILE A 277 11.81 -4.30 6.84
N TYR A 278 10.53 -3.99 6.75
CA TYR A 278 9.85 -2.91 7.47
C TYR A 278 8.53 -3.43 8.05
N ASP A 279 8.02 -2.74 9.07
CA ASP A 279 6.73 -3.10 9.66
C ASP A 279 5.56 -2.82 8.71
N CYS A 280 5.68 -1.81 7.85
CA CYS A 280 4.72 -1.45 6.82
C CYS A 280 5.42 -0.66 5.70
N ASP A 281 4.75 -0.48 4.56
CA ASP A 281 5.26 0.29 3.42
C ASP A 281 5.45 1.79 3.74
N PHE A 282 4.73 2.32 4.73
CA PHE A 282 4.92 3.70 5.20
C PHE A 282 6.26 3.86 5.95
N ASN A 283 6.60 2.92 6.83
CA ASN A 283 7.91 2.87 7.46
C ASN A 283 9.02 2.68 6.41
N GLN A 284 8.77 1.90 5.36
CA GLN A 284 9.67 1.73 4.23
C GLN A 284 9.97 3.08 3.56
N MET A 285 8.96 3.87 3.25
CA MET A 285 9.13 5.17 2.57
C MET A 285 9.84 6.22 3.43
N GLU A 286 9.73 6.13 4.73
CA GLU A 286 10.41 7.02 5.69
C GLU A 286 11.75 6.41 6.21
N HIS A 287 12.24 5.33 5.58
CA HIS A 287 13.51 4.66 5.91
C HIS A 287 13.63 4.24 7.38
N VAL A 288 12.56 3.66 7.91
CA VAL A 288 12.48 3.12 9.27
C VAL A 288 12.44 1.59 9.21
N PRO A 289 13.58 0.92 8.98
CA PRO A 289 13.62 -0.54 8.88
C PRO A 289 13.30 -1.21 10.21
N SER A 290 12.68 -2.38 10.16
CA SER A 290 12.57 -3.27 11.29
C SER A 290 13.97 -3.70 11.75
N LYS A 291 14.15 -3.94 13.04
CA LYS A 291 15.47 -4.22 13.62
C LYS A 291 15.46 -5.53 14.39
N LEU A 292 16.56 -6.24 14.29
CA LEU A 292 16.89 -7.35 15.19
C LEU A 292 17.17 -6.83 16.61
N PRO A 293 17.12 -7.69 17.65
CA PRO A 293 17.43 -7.29 19.03
C PRO A 293 18.80 -6.61 19.23
N ASN A 294 19.78 -6.94 18.37
CA ASN A 294 21.10 -6.30 18.36
C ASN A 294 21.14 -4.93 17.67
N GLY A 295 20.00 -4.42 17.17
CA GLY A 295 19.88 -3.15 16.49
C GLY A 295 20.19 -3.17 14.98
N THR A 296 20.60 -4.30 14.42
CA THR A 296 20.84 -4.46 12.98
C THR A 296 19.52 -4.41 12.21
N ALA A 297 19.50 -3.75 11.04
CA ALA A 297 18.34 -3.75 10.16
C ALA A 297 18.04 -5.16 9.66
N LEU A 298 16.78 -5.56 9.73
CA LEU A 298 16.32 -6.88 9.29
C LEU A 298 16.26 -6.91 7.77
N THR A 299 16.67 -8.05 7.18
CA THR A 299 16.61 -8.31 5.74
C THR A 299 16.03 -9.69 5.46
N VAL A 300 15.67 -9.95 4.20
CA VAL A 300 15.19 -11.28 3.76
C VAL A 300 16.20 -12.39 4.03
N ALA A 301 17.49 -12.12 3.91
CA ALA A 301 18.55 -13.07 4.24
C ALA A 301 18.49 -13.51 5.71
N HIS A 302 18.29 -12.56 6.62
CA HIS A 302 18.16 -12.87 8.06
C HIS A 302 16.94 -13.77 8.35
N LEU A 303 15.81 -13.62 7.64
CA LEU A 303 14.66 -14.52 7.81
C LEU A 303 14.97 -15.94 7.35
N LEU A 304 15.69 -16.07 6.23
CA LEU A 304 16.10 -17.37 5.71
C LEU A 304 17.10 -18.09 6.64
N GLU A 305 18.06 -17.35 7.17
CA GLU A 305 19.03 -17.85 8.16
C GLU A 305 18.35 -18.28 9.46
N ALA A 306 17.45 -17.44 10.00
CA ALA A 306 16.71 -17.73 11.22
C ALA A 306 15.72 -18.90 11.06
N GLY A 307 15.23 -19.15 9.85
CA GLY A 307 14.18 -20.13 9.58
C GLY A 307 12.85 -19.84 10.28
N SER A 308 12.62 -18.58 10.68
CA SER A 308 11.43 -18.11 11.36
C SER A 308 11.05 -16.69 10.91
N LEU A 309 9.75 -16.39 10.95
CA LEU A 309 9.23 -15.03 10.81
C LEU A 309 9.06 -14.33 12.18
N ASP A 310 9.18 -15.06 13.28
CA ASP A 310 8.99 -14.56 14.65
C ASP A 310 10.29 -13.93 15.20
N VAL A 311 10.99 -13.18 14.35
CA VAL A 311 12.25 -12.49 14.69
C VAL A 311 12.03 -11.04 15.14
N LEU A 312 10.80 -10.57 15.02
CA LEU A 312 10.38 -9.20 15.36
C LEU A 312 9.32 -9.24 16.46
N GLU A 313 9.54 -8.45 17.49
CA GLU A 313 8.58 -8.30 18.58
C GLU A 313 7.88 -6.95 18.53
N GLU A 314 8.63 -5.85 18.49
CA GLU A 314 8.12 -4.49 18.63
C GLU A 314 8.05 -3.77 17.28
N ILE A 315 6.93 -3.09 17.04
CA ILE A 315 6.66 -2.29 15.82
C ILE A 315 7.14 -0.85 16.06
N GLN A 316 7.93 -0.33 15.14
CA GLN A 316 8.39 1.04 15.20
C GLN A 316 7.31 2.03 14.81
N THR A 317 7.03 3.01 15.66
CA THR A 317 6.01 4.03 15.45
C THR A 317 6.60 5.41 15.20
N ARG A 318 5.87 6.24 14.46
CA ARG A 318 6.22 7.62 14.08
C ARG A 318 4.97 8.51 14.08
N PRO A 319 5.09 9.84 14.00
CA PRO A 319 3.94 10.74 13.98
C PRO A 319 2.94 10.46 12.85
N TYR A 320 3.39 9.96 11.69
CA TYR A 320 2.49 9.62 10.59
C TYR A 320 1.59 8.40 10.89
N CYS A 321 1.88 7.61 11.94
CA CYS A 321 1.01 6.51 12.38
C CYS A 321 -0.39 7.00 12.79
N TYR A 322 -0.53 8.27 13.17
CA TYR A 322 -1.85 8.87 13.37
C TYR A 322 -2.73 8.82 12.11
N GLY A 323 -2.14 8.81 10.91
CA GLY A 323 -2.89 8.62 9.66
C GLY A 323 -3.57 7.25 9.54
N CYS A 324 -2.98 6.21 10.16
CA CYS A 324 -3.58 4.88 10.20
C CYS A 324 -4.70 4.76 11.23
N THR A 325 -4.76 5.67 12.23
CA THR A 325 -5.70 5.57 13.35
C THR A 325 -6.72 6.71 13.42
N ALA A 326 -6.65 7.70 12.53
CA ALA A 326 -7.60 8.81 12.50
C ALA A 326 -8.98 8.35 12.00
N GLY A 327 -10.04 8.73 12.70
CA GLY A 327 -11.43 8.39 12.36
C GLY A 327 -11.70 6.89 12.37
N SER A 328 -12.17 6.33 11.24
CA SER A 328 -12.38 4.88 11.06
C SER A 328 -11.09 4.12 10.83
N GLY A 329 -9.95 4.80 10.87
CA GLY A 329 -8.64 4.24 10.54
C GLY A 329 -8.40 4.09 9.05
N SER A 330 -7.18 3.74 8.69
CA SER A 330 -6.77 3.57 7.31
C SER A 330 -5.62 2.57 7.21
N SER A 331 -5.77 1.58 6.37
CA SER A 331 -4.73 0.62 6.02
C SER A 331 -4.70 0.39 4.52
N CYS A 332 -3.78 -0.45 4.04
CA CYS A 332 -3.78 -0.91 2.65
C CYS A 332 -5.05 -1.70 2.26
N GLY A 333 -5.85 -2.14 3.23
CA GLY A 333 -7.16 -2.78 3.08
C GLY A 333 -8.36 -1.86 3.38
N GLY A 334 -8.15 -0.54 3.49
CA GLY A 334 -9.20 0.45 3.77
C GLY A 334 -9.40 0.75 5.25
N ALA A 335 -10.63 1.11 5.64
CA ALA A 335 -11.00 1.42 7.02
C ALA A 335 -10.80 0.21 7.95
N LEU A 336 -10.48 0.49 9.22
CA LEU A 336 -10.14 -0.51 10.24
C LEU A 336 -11.30 -0.82 11.19
N VAL A 337 -12.27 0.10 11.31
CA VAL A 337 -13.48 -0.02 12.13
C VAL A 337 -14.65 0.66 11.41
#